data_87bc6f3993bff2a036d3cc9cb0cd4608
#
_entry.id   87bc6f3993bff2a036d3cc9cb0cd4608
#
_cell.length_a   1.000
_cell.length_b   1.000
_cell.length_c   1.000
_cell.angle_alpha   90.00
_cell.angle_beta   90.00
_cell.angle_gamma   90.00
#
_symmetry.space_group_name_H-M   'P 1'
#
loop_
_entity.id
_entity.type
_entity.pdbx_description
1 polymer ?
#
loop_
_entity_poly.entity_id
_entity_poly.type
_entity_poly.pdbx_seq_one_letter_code
_entity_poly.pdbx_strand_id
1 'polypeptide(L)'
;MYFISEIRDNGVYLLDEPENSMSAEMQLKLTKFLEESARFFNCQFIIATHSPFILGIDSATIYDLDSVPVSTKKWWELENMKIYYNFFKDNSEKFDKK
;
A
#
# COMPACT_ATOMS: atom_id res chain seq x y z
N MET A 1 14.32 3.80 6.38
CA MET A 1 13.90 2.41 6.09
C MET A 1 14.68 1.39 6.88
N TYR A 2 15.28 1.83 7.93
CA TYR A 2 16.07 0.93 8.77
C TYR A 2 15.24 -0.18 9.41
N PHE A 3 13.94 0.04 9.64
CA PHE A 3 13.08 -0.99 10.24
C PHE A 3 12.92 -2.23 9.36
N ILE A 4 13.22 -2.11 8.05
CA ILE A 4 13.14 -3.23 7.13
C ILE A 4 14.20 -4.27 7.44
N SER A 5 15.37 -3.84 7.93
CA SER A 5 16.45 -4.75 8.27
C SER A 5 16.14 -5.63 9.48
N GLU A 6 15.08 -5.29 10.24
CA GLU A 6 14.65 -6.06 11.40
C GLU A 6 13.66 -7.17 11.06
N ILE A 7 13.23 -7.29 9.80
CA ILE A 7 12.27 -8.32 9.37
C ILE A 7 12.96 -9.67 9.32
N ARG A 8 12.33 -10.67 9.92
CA ARG A 8 12.86 -12.03 10.03
C ARG A 8 11.83 -13.05 9.55
N ASP A 9 12.32 -14.24 9.21
CA ASP A 9 11.47 -15.37 8.81
C ASP A 9 10.41 -15.66 9.88
N ASN A 10 9.20 -15.97 9.43
CA ASN A 10 8.07 -16.30 10.29
C ASN A 10 7.69 -15.19 11.27
N GLY A 11 8.06 -13.95 10.94
CA GLY A 11 7.75 -12.81 11.78
C GLY A 11 6.35 -12.24 11.52
N VAL A 12 5.82 -11.57 12.54
CA VAL A 12 4.62 -10.74 12.42
C VAL A 12 5.04 -9.31 12.70
N TYR A 13 4.75 -8.39 11.76
CA TYR A 13 5.24 -7.02 11.84
C TYR A 13 4.08 -6.04 11.72
N LEU A 14 4.04 -5.08 12.63
CA LEU A 14 3.06 -4.00 12.62
C LEU A 14 3.75 -2.75 12.09
N LEU A 15 3.23 -2.19 11.01
CA LEU A 15 3.78 -0.99 10.39
C LEU A 15 2.71 0.09 10.35
N ASP A 16 3.04 1.28 10.83
CA ASP A 16 2.13 2.42 10.85
C ASP A 16 2.65 3.48 9.89
N GLU A 17 1.94 3.66 8.78
CA GLU A 17 2.28 4.61 7.73
C GLU A 17 3.75 4.54 7.32
N PRO A 18 4.23 3.35 6.90
CA PRO A 18 5.64 3.17 6.57
C PRO A 18 6.08 4.01 5.36
N GLU A 19 5.12 4.48 4.57
CA GLU A 19 5.39 5.31 3.40
C GLU A 19 5.71 6.79 3.74
N ASN A 20 5.54 7.20 4.99
CA ASN A 20 5.80 8.58 5.40
C ASN A 20 7.20 9.02 4.99
N SER A 21 7.28 10.19 4.35
CA SER A 21 8.52 10.79 3.86
C SER A 21 9.19 10.00 2.74
N MET A 22 8.49 9.07 2.11
CA MET A 22 9.02 8.33 0.96
C MET A 22 8.50 8.90 -0.35
N SER A 23 9.37 8.95 -1.36
CA SER A 23 8.95 9.25 -2.72
C SER A 23 8.10 8.11 -3.28
N ALA A 24 7.40 8.38 -4.39
CA ALA A 24 6.62 7.34 -5.05
C ALA A 24 7.50 6.15 -5.45
N GLU A 25 8.70 6.41 -5.96
CA GLU A 25 9.63 5.36 -6.35
C GLU A 25 10.02 4.49 -5.16
N MET A 26 10.31 5.12 -4.02
CA MET A 26 10.65 4.38 -2.80
C MET A 26 9.48 3.56 -2.28
N GLN A 27 8.27 4.08 -2.40
CA GLN A 27 7.07 3.35 -2.00
C GLN A 27 6.88 2.10 -2.85
N LEU A 28 7.14 2.19 -4.16
CA LEU A 28 7.09 1.03 -5.04
C LEU A 28 8.10 -0.04 -4.64
N LYS A 29 9.32 0.38 -4.29
CA LYS A 29 10.35 -0.53 -3.83
C LYS A 29 9.97 -1.20 -2.51
N LEU A 30 9.41 -0.43 -1.59
CA LEU A 30 8.93 -0.98 -0.32
C LEU A 30 7.83 -2.01 -0.56
N THR A 31 6.88 -1.70 -1.43
CA THR A 31 5.78 -2.59 -1.77
C THR A 31 6.31 -3.94 -2.26
N LYS A 32 7.26 -3.91 -3.18
CA LYS A 32 7.87 -5.12 -3.72
C LYS A 32 8.56 -5.92 -2.62
N PHE A 33 9.29 -5.23 -1.74
CA PHE A 33 9.96 -5.88 -0.61
C PHE A 33 8.97 -6.57 0.31
N LEU A 34 7.85 -5.90 0.62
CA LEU A 34 6.81 -6.49 1.47
C LEU A 34 6.19 -7.73 0.85
N GLU A 35 5.89 -7.68 -0.45
CA GLU A 35 5.34 -8.84 -1.16
C GLU A 35 6.29 -10.02 -1.14
N GLU A 36 7.56 -9.77 -1.42
CA GLU A 36 8.58 -10.83 -1.44
C GLU A 36 8.81 -11.41 -0.05
N SER A 37 8.84 -10.57 0.98
CA SER A 37 9.04 -11.02 2.34
C SER A 37 7.88 -11.89 2.82
N ALA A 38 6.65 -11.51 2.47
CA ALA A 38 5.48 -12.32 2.84
C ALA A 38 5.50 -13.67 2.12
N ARG A 39 5.94 -13.68 0.85
CA ARG A 39 5.93 -14.89 0.03
C ARG A 39 7.07 -15.84 0.38
N PHE A 40 8.29 -15.32 0.49
CA PHE A 40 9.48 -16.16 0.59
C PHE A 40 9.96 -16.39 2.01
N PHE A 41 9.64 -15.48 2.92
CA PHE A 41 10.09 -15.57 4.31
C PHE A 41 8.96 -15.83 5.28
N ASN A 42 7.76 -16.07 4.77
CA ASN A 42 6.58 -16.37 5.57
C ASN A 42 6.31 -15.30 6.64
N CYS A 43 6.57 -14.04 6.30
CA CYS A 43 6.29 -12.92 7.17
C CYS A 43 4.84 -12.47 7.01
N GLN A 44 4.22 -12.06 8.10
CA GLN A 44 2.91 -11.43 8.08
C GLN A 44 3.05 -9.95 8.42
N PHE A 45 2.45 -9.11 7.60
CA PHE A 45 2.44 -7.66 7.83
C PHE A 45 1.03 -7.20 8.11
N ILE A 46 0.88 -6.35 9.13
CA ILE A 46 -0.35 -5.64 9.43
C ILE A 46 0.00 -4.16 9.31
N ILE A 47 -0.53 -3.50 8.28
CA ILE A 47 -0.05 -2.19 7.88
C ILE A 47 -1.20 -1.18 7.89
N ALA A 48 -1.03 -0.08 8.63
CA ALA A 48 -1.91 1.08 8.51
C ALA A 48 -1.29 2.01 7.47
N THR A 49 -1.99 2.29 6.38
CA THR A 49 -1.41 3.04 5.27
C THR A 49 -2.46 3.79 4.46
N HIS A 50 -2.03 4.86 3.80
CA HIS A 50 -2.79 5.57 2.78
C HIS A 50 -2.12 5.45 1.41
N SER A 51 -1.02 4.71 1.31
CA SER A 51 -0.25 4.58 0.07
C SER A 51 -1.02 3.74 -0.95
N PRO A 52 -1.30 4.30 -2.15
CA PRO A 52 -1.95 3.50 -3.20
C PRO A 52 -1.11 2.31 -3.64
N PHE A 53 0.21 2.40 -3.53
CA PHE A 53 1.11 1.33 -3.92
C PHE A 53 1.01 0.15 -2.96
N ILE A 54 1.01 0.42 -1.66
CA ILE A 54 0.89 -0.62 -0.63
C ILE A 54 -0.51 -1.23 -0.68
N LEU A 55 -1.55 -0.39 -0.78
CA LEU A 55 -2.93 -0.85 -0.89
C LEU A 55 -3.17 -1.68 -2.13
N GLY A 56 -2.38 -1.45 -3.19
CA GLY A 56 -2.49 -2.18 -4.45
C GLY A 56 -1.84 -3.56 -4.47
N ILE A 57 -1.33 -4.05 -3.34
CA ILE A 57 -0.77 -5.40 -3.28
C ILE A 57 -1.91 -6.42 -3.45
N ASP A 58 -1.83 -7.22 -4.51
CA ASP A 58 -2.92 -8.15 -4.89
C ASP A 58 -3.27 -9.15 -3.80
N SER A 59 -2.29 -9.64 -3.08
CA SER A 59 -2.50 -10.66 -2.05
C SER A 59 -2.97 -10.09 -0.71
N ALA A 60 -3.06 -8.76 -0.58
CA ALA A 60 -3.43 -8.12 0.67
C ALA A 60 -4.94 -8.12 0.88
N THR A 61 -5.36 -8.28 2.13
CA THR A 61 -6.75 -8.06 2.54
C THR A 61 -6.83 -6.66 3.13
N ILE A 62 -7.73 -5.85 2.62
CA ILE A 62 -7.88 -4.46 3.04
C ILE A 62 -9.13 -4.30 3.89
N TYR A 63 -8.96 -3.74 5.09
CA TYR A 63 -10.05 -3.38 5.96
C TYR A 63 -10.26 -1.86 5.90
N ASP A 64 -11.45 -1.45 5.49
CA ASP A 64 -11.82 -0.04 5.45
C ASP A 64 -12.30 0.39 6.83
N LEU A 65 -11.44 1.10 7.55
CA LEU A 65 -11.75 1.53 8.92
C LEU A 65 -12.69 2.72 8.96
N ASP A 66 -12.94 3.36 7.81
CA ASP A 66 -13.87 4.49 7.72
C ASP A 66 -15.30 4.03 7.48
N SER A 67 -15.52 2.77 7.15
CA SER A 67 -16.87 2.25 6.98
C SER A 67 -17.44 1.76 8.32
N VAL A 68 -18.78 1.86 8.45
CA VAL A 68 -19.48 1.45 9.66
C VAL A 68 -20.61 0.50 9.25
N PRO A 69 -20.50 -0.79 9.58
CA PRO A 69 -19.38 -1.44 10.27
C PRO A 69 -18.14 -1.57 9.38
N VAL A 70 -17.00 -1.85 10.00
CA VAL A 70 -15.76 -2.08 9.26
C VAL A 70 -15.98 -3.23 8.28
N SER A 71 -15.56 -3.04 7.03
CA SER A 71 -15.74 -4.04 5.98
C SER A 71 -14.46 -4.19 5.16
N THR A 72 -14.35 -5.34 4.48
CA THR A 72 -13.27 -5.54 3.51
C THR A 72 -13.65 -4.90 2.18
N LYS A 73 -12.65 -4.36 1.48
CA LYS A 73 -12.86 -3.76 0.16
C LYS A 73 -11.68 -4.08 -0.73
N LYS A 74 -11.93 -4.02 -2.03
CA LYS A 74 -10.84 -4.00 -3.01
C LYS A 74 -10.25 -2.61 -3.01
N TRP A 75 -8.92 -2.51 -3.26
CA TRP A 75 -8.25 -1.21 -3.16
C TRP A 75 -8.86 -0.13 -4.05
N TRP A 76 -9.39 -0.51 -5.20
CA TRP A 76 -10.02 0.45 -6.13
C TRP A 76 -11.42 0.88 -5.69
N GLU A 77 -11.99 0.24 -4.67
CA GLU A 77 -13.28 0.63 -4.10
C GLU A 77 -13.17 1.67 -3.00
N LEU A 78 -11.96 1.91 -2.52
CA LEU A 78 -11.71 2.87 -1.45
C LEU A 78 -11.97 4.29 -1.94
N GLU A 79 -12.63 5.11 -1.11
CA GLU A 79 -13.00 6.46 -1.50
C GLU A 79 -11.79 7.29 -1.90
N ASN A 80 -10.71 7.24 -1.13
CA ASN A 80 -9.50 8.00 -1.46
C ASN A 80 -8.89 7.56 -2.81
N MET A 81 -8.97 6.27 -3.13
CA MET A 81 -8.45 5.78 -4.40
C MET A 81 -9.28 6.29 -5.57
N LYS A 82 -10.59 6.38 -5.39
CA LYS A 82 -11.48 6.95 -6.41
C LYS A 82 -11.18 8.42 -6.64
N ILE A 83 -10.89 9.16 -5.57
CA ILE A 83 -10.53 10.57 -5.67
C ILE A 83 -9.23 10.74 -6.45
N TYR A 84 -8.19 9.95 -6.13
CA TYR A 84 -6.94 9.97 -6.88
C TYR A 84 -7.15 9.61 -8.34
N TYR A 85 -7.90 8.56 -8.61
CA TYR A 85 -8.17 8.12 -9.97
C TYR A 85 -8.85 9.23 -10.79
N ASN A 86 -9.88 9.85 -10.24
CA ASN A 86 -10.61 10.91 -10.94
C ASN A 86 -9.72 12.12 -11.19
N PHE A 87 -8.88 12.48 -10.22
CA PHE A 87 -7.95 13.60 -10.39
C PHE A 87 -6.97 13.33 -11.55
N PHE A 88 -6.36 12.16 -11.56
CA PHE A 88 -5.41 11.82 -12.62
C PHE A 88 -6.08 11.64 -13.97
N LYS A 89 -7.27 11.06 -13.98
CA LYS A 89 -8.05 10.90 -15.20
C LYS A 89 -8.39 12.26 -15.82
N ASP A 90 -8.85 13.20 -14.99
CA ASP A 90 -9.21 14.53 -15.46
C ASP A 90 -8.02 15.33 -15.98
N ASN A 91 -6.83 15.00 -15.54
CA ASN A 91 -5.60 15.66 -15.92
C ASN A 91 -4.69 14.80 -16.81
N SER A 92 -5.20 13.69 -17.32
CA SER A 92 -4.39 12.71 -18.05
C SER A 92 -3.67 13.31 -19.26
N GLU A 93 -4.29 14.26 -19.95
CA GLU A 93 -3.69 14.92 -21.11
C GLU A 93 -2.37 15.61 -20.78
N LYS A 94 -2.21 16.07 -19.53
CA LYS A 94 -0.99 16.73 -19.10
C LYS A 94 0.17 15.75 -18.98
N PHE A 95 -0.12 14.50 -18.64
CA PHE A 95 0.87 13.44 -18.53
C PHE A 95 1.25 12.88 -19.89
N ASP A 96 0.28 12.80 -20.79
CA ASP A 96 0.47 12.22 -22.13
C ASP A 96 1.06 13.21 -23.12
N LYS A 97 1.20 14.45 -22.73
CA LYS A 97 1.74 15.51 -23.58
C LYS A 97 3.25 15.36 -23.71
N LYS A 98 3.71 15.33 -24.94
CA LYS A 98 5.14 15.19 -25.24
C LYS A 98 5.80 16.54 -25.49
#